data_a6d56609dbaefe66a6218a6b614cc3a0
#
_entry.id   a6d56609dbaefe66a6218a6b614cc3a0
#
_cell.length_a   1.000
_cell.length_b   1.000
_cell.length_c   1.000
_cell.angle_alpha   90.00
_cell.angle_beta   90.00
_cell.angle_gamma   90.00
#
_symmetry.space_group_name_H-M   'P 1'
#
loop_
_entity.id
_entity.type
_entity.pdbx_description
1 polymer ?
#
loop_
_entity_poly.entity_id
_entity_poly.type
_entity_poly.pdbx_seq_one_letter_code
_entity_poly.pdbx_strand_id
1 'polypeptide(L)'
;MFAVWNDHVGNGISTKDIHHRVYPALQTLAVKMWTGKDVSVPYADFDKQRNAISEAPGVNQLGRIGTTPGLVYEQASVAPNSETPHREIGYDYLVTFDIDGADEAKGTELFRSPDAVFYLSDPIRGMLGFARDGYLNTFSHRIHKGEKATIGISGDNKSTRLLINGQVVE
;
A
#
# COMPACT_ATOMS: atom_id res chain seq x y z
N MET A 1 5.69 -22.13 -19.86
CA MET A 1 4.27 -21.89 -19.52
C MET A 1 4.23 -20.98 -18.32
N PHE A 2 3.37 -19.98 -18.33
CA PHE A 2 3.15 -19.04 -17.21
C PHE A 2 1.66 -18.97 -16.93
N ALA A 3 1.28 -19.04 -15.66
CA ALA A 3 -0.11 -18.95 -15.24
C ALA A 3 -0.22 -18.04 -14.02
N VAL A 4 -1.28 -17.25 -13.96
CA VAL A 4 -1.64 -16.42 -12.82
C VAL A 4 -2.83 -17.07 -12.15
N TRP A 5 -2.63 -17.60 -10.96
CA TRP A 5 -3.65 -18.24 -10.15
C TRP A 5 -4.08 -17.27 -9.04
N ASN A 6 -5.26 -16.68 -9.17
CA ASN A 6 -5.77 -15.67 -8.23
C ASN A 6 -6.83 -16.23 -7.28
N ASP A 7 -7.22 -17.47 -7.42
CA ASP A 7 -8.22 -18.15 -6.61
C ASP A 7 -7.79 -18.41 -5.15
N HIS A 8 -6.49 -18.34 -4.88
CA HIS A 8 -5.90 -18.45 -3.55
C HIS A 8 -5.27 -17.15 -3.04
N VAL A 9 -5.46 -16.04 -3.73
CA VAL A 9 -4.96 -14.75 -3.24
C VAL A 9 -5.88 -14.28 -2.13
N GLY A 10 -5.32 -14.14 -0.95
CA GLY A 10 -6.05 -13.67 0.22
C GLY A 10 -6.59 -12.26 0.03
N ASN A 11 -7.39 -11.86 0.97
CA ASN A 11 -8.08 -10.59 1.02
C ASN A 11 -7.12 -9.38 0.92
N GLY A 12 -7.57 -8.31 0.32
CA GLY A 12 -6.83 -7.05 0.26
C GLY A 12 -5.76 -6.98 -0.82
N ILE A 13 -5.84 -7.83 -1.85
CA ILE A 13 -4.98 -7.73 -3.02
C ILE A 13 -5.72 -7.01 -4.14
N SER A 14 -5.21 -5.82 -4.51
CA SER A 14 -5.73 -5.05 -5.62
C SER A 14 -5.22 -5.58 -6.96
N THR A 15 -5.87 -5.15 -8.05
CA THR A 15 -5.39 -5.41 -9.42
C THR A 15 -3.94 -4.94 -9.60
N LYS A 16 -3.55 -3.84 -8.97
CA LYS A 16 -2.18 -3.31 -9.05
C LYS A 16 -1.17 -4.21 -8.35
N ASP A 17 -1.56 -4.82 -7.23
CA ASP A 17 -0.72 -5.80 -6.52
C ASP A 17 -0.47 -7.03 -7.38
N ILE A 18 -1.49 -7.49 -8.10
CA ILE A 18 -1.38 -8.59 -9.04
C ILE A 18 -0.42 -8.21 -10.17
N HIS A 19 -0.57 -7.04 -10.75
CA HIS A 19 0.33 -6.56 -11.79
C HIS A 19 1.77 -6.47 -11.30
N HIS A 20 2.00 -5.90 -10.12
CA HIS A 20 3.34 -5.80 -9.53
C HIS A 20 4.01 -7.17 -9.37
N ARG A 21 3.24 -8.21 -9.04
CA ARG A 21 3.76 -9.58 -8.92
C ARG A 21 4.00 -10.27 -10.26
N VAL A 22 3.17 -9.98 -11.24
CA VAL A 22 3.14 -10.67 -12.52
C VAL A 22 4.12 -10.07 -13.53
N TYR A 23 4.24 -8.75 -13.58
CA TYR A 23 5.05 -8.06 -14.59
C TYR A 23 6.52 -8.48 -14.63
N PRO A 24 7.25 -8.63 -13.52
CA PRO A 24 8.63 -9.09 -13.57
C PRO A 24 8.80 -10.44 -14.28
N ALA A 25 7.87 -11.35 -14.04
CA ALA A 25 7.89 -12.67 -14.67
C ALA A 25 7.50 -12.60 -16.16
N LEU A 26 6.52 -11.77 -16.50
CA LEU A 26 6.10 -11.56 -17.90
C LEU A 26 7.21 -10.93 -18.73
N GLN A 27 7.91 -9.93 -18.22
CA GLN A 27 9.04 -9.30 -18.90
C GLN A 27 10.18 -10.31 -19.14
N THR A 28 10.48 -11.12 -18.13
CA THR A 28 11.48 -12.20 -18.27
C THR A 28 11.07 -13.23 -19.31
N LEU A 29 9.79 -13.61 -19.29
CA LEU A 29 9.24 -14.56 -20.28
C LEU A 29 9.29 -13.98 -21.69
N ALA A 30 8.92 -12.72 -21.87
CA ALA A 30 8.95 -12.05 -23.16
C ALA A 30 10.37 -12.04 -23.76
N VAL A 31 11.38 -11.68 -22.97
CA VAL A 31 12.77 -11.73 -23.42
C VAL A 31 13.16 -13.16 -23.84
N LYS A 32 12.85 -14.16 -23.03
CA LYS A 32 13.17 -15.56 -23.35
C LYS A 32 12.44 -16.08 -24.59
N MET A 33 11.20 -15.67 -24.79
CA MET A 33 10.44 -16.07 -25.99
C MET A 33 11.00 -15.41 -27.25
N TRP A 34 11.47 -14.17 -27.15
CA TRP A 34 12.01 -13.43 -28.28
C TRP A 34 13.43 -13.86 -28.66
N THR A 35 14.28 -14.10 -27.65
CA THR A 35 15.70 -14.45 -27.84
C THR A 35 15.97 -15.95 -27.89
N GLY A 36 15.00 -16.79 -27.55
CA GLY A 36 15.17 -18.24 -27.46
C GLY A 36 15.94 -18.65 -26.19
N LYS A 37 16.61 -19.80 -26.25
CA LYS A 37 17.32 -20.36 -25.09
C LYS A 37 18.62 -19.63 -24.74
N ASP A 38 19.18 -18.90 -25.69
CA ASP A 38 20.49 -18.25 -25.56
C ASP A 38 20.33 -16.80 -25.18
N VAL A 39 19.84 -16.54 -23.96
CA VAL A 39 19.76 -15.19 -23.40
C VAL A 39 21.16 -14.75 -22.99
N SER A 40 21.73 -13.79 -23.71
CA SER A 40 23.08 -13.28 -23.50
C SER A 40 23.18 -12.28 -22.34
N VAL A 41 22.04 -11.75 -21.85
CA VAL A 41 22.02 -10.77 -20.77
C VAL A 41 21.87 -11.46 -19.42
N PRO A 42 22.81 -11.31 -18.49
CA PRO A 42 22.67 -11.79 -17.12
C PRO A 42 21.41 -11.24 -16.46
N TYR A 43 20.76 -12.05 -15.61
CA TYR A 43 19.52 -11.64 -14.96
C TYR A 43 19.66 -10.32 -14.15
N ALA A 44 20.79 -10.12 -13.47
CA ALA A 44 21.05 -8.91 -12.70
C ALA A 44 21.06 -7.64 -13.57
N ASP A 45 21.58 -7.73 -14.79
CA ASP A 45 21.60 -6.60 -15.74
C ASP A 45 20.21 -6.41 -16.38
N PHE A 46 19.51 -7.49 -16.68
CA PHE A 46 18.13 -7.44 -17.10
C PHE A 46 17.23 -6.80 -16.02
N ASP A 47 17.40 -7.17 -14.75
CA ASP A 47 16.61 -6.65 -13.63
C ASP A 47 16.79 -5.14 -13.44
N LYS A 48 17.99 -4.64 -13.63
CA LYS A 48 18.24 -3.18 -13.66
C LYS A 48 17.56 -2.48 -14.83
N GLN A 49 17.62 -3.08 -16.02
CA GLN A 49 17.05 -2.50 -17.24
C GLN A 49 15.52 -2.55 -17.25
N ARG A 50 14.89 -3.62 -16.75
CA ARG A 50 13.44 -3.75 -16.75
C ARG A 50 12.72 -2.65 -15.95
N ASN A 51 13.37 -2.11 -14.93
CA ASN A 51 12.83 -1.01 -14.14
C ASN A 51 12.74 0.32 -14.92
N ALA A 52 13.48 0.44 -16.02
CA ALA A 52 13.39 1.57 -16.93
C ALA A 52 12.32 1.38 -18.03
N ILE A 53 11.78 0.17 -18.18
CA ILE A 53 10.76 -0.14 -19.18
C ILE A 53 9.40 0.24 -18.61
N SER A 54 8.70 1.12 -19.33
CA SER A 54 7.35 1.50 -18.97
C SER A 54 6.39 0.30 -19.10
N GLU A 55 5.58 0.11 -18.09
CA GLU A 55 4.47 -0.83 -18.10
C GLU A 55 3.29 -0.27 -18.93
N ALA A 56 2.26 -1.07 -19.11
CA ALA A 56 1.06 -0.62 -19.80
C ALA A 56 0.43 0.61 -19.10
N PRO A 57 -0.17 1.54 -19.85
CA PRO A 57 -0.85 2.69 -19.28
C PRO A 57 -1.85 2.28 -18.18
N GLY A 58 -1.83 3.00 -17.06
CA GLY A 58 -2.68 2.72 -15.88
C GLY A 58 -2.15 1.67 -14.92
N VAL A 59 -1.09 0.95 -15.28
CA VAL A 59 -0.43 -0.02 -14.38
C VAL A 59 1.05 0.30 -14.16
N ASN A 60 1.54 1.38 -14.77
CA ASN A 60 2.94 1.81 -14.65
C ASN A 60 3.28 2.13 -13.19
N GLN A 61 4.15 1.32 -12.61
CA GLN A 61 4.61 1.51 -11.23
C GLN A 61 5.69 2.59 -11.12
N LEU A 62 6.38 2.90 -12.21
CA LEU A 62 7.46 3.90 -12.23
C LEU A 62 6.94 5.33 -12.02
N GLY A 63 5.69 5.61 -12.39
CA GLY A 63 5.03 6.90 -12.16
C GLY A 63 4.45 7.06 -10.76
N ARG A 64 4.57 6.06 -9.88
CA ARG A 64 4.08 6.17 -8.51
C ARG A 64 5.01 7.03 -7.66
N ILE A 65 4.37 7.79 -6.78
CA ILE A 65 5.08 8.53 -5.75
C ILE A 65 5.74 7.54 -4.80
N GLY A 66 6.96 7.86 -4.35
CA GLY A 66 7.69 7.02 -3.43
C GLY A 66 8.63 6.01 -4.08
N THR A 67 8.95 6.16 -5.36
CA THR A 67 10.06 5.41 -5.99
C THR A 67 11.43 5.80 -5.43
N THR A 68 11.53 7.01 -4.86
CA THR A 68 12.71 7.47 -4.13
C THR A 68 12.31 7.63 -2.66
N PRO A 69 13.03 7.01 -1.71
CA PRO A 69 12.75 7.18 -0.28
C PRO A 69 12.80 8.64 0.14
N GLY A 70 11.79 9.09 0.88
CA GLY A 70 11.75 10.46 1.37
C GLY A 70 10.35 10.89 1.77
N LEU A 71 10.27 12.09 2.35
CA LEU A 71 9.00 12.74 2.66
C LEU A 71 8.31 13.15 1.36
N VAL A 72 7.10 12.65 1.16
CA VAL A 72 6.30 12.91 -0.05
C VAL A 72 5.31 14.04 0.17
N TYR A 73 4.75 14.11 1.37
CA TYR A 73 3.74 15.10 1.72
C TYR A 73 3.68 15.31 3.22
N GLU A 74 3.48 16.55 3.63
CA GLU A 74 3.25 16.94 5.03
C GLU A 74 2.22 18.07 5.09
N GLN A 75 1.35 18.00 6.08
CA GLN A 75 0.38 19.04 6.37
C GLN A 75 0.26 19.21 7.89
N ALA A 76 0.50 20.41 8.37
CA ALA A 76 0.53 20.71 9.80
C ALA A 76 -0.84 20.61 10.50
N SER A 77 -1.94 20.78 9.75
CA SER A 77 -3.29 20.66 10.29
C SER A 77 -4.22 20.18 9.18
N VAL A 78 -5.01 19.16 9.47
CA VAL A 78 -5.95 18.55 8.53
C VAL A 78 -7.37 18.90 8.92
N ALA A 79 -8.07 19.59 8.04
CA ALA A 79 -9.51 19.80 8.19
C ALA A 79 -10.28 18.53 7.74
N PRO A 80 -11.48 18.28 8.27
CA PRO A 80 -12.33 17.19 7.78
C PRO A 80 -12.52 17.26 6.26
N ASN A 81 -12.43 16.11 5.60
CA ASN A 81 -12.55 15.96 4.15
C ASN A 81 -11.48 16.70 3.33
N SER A 82 -10.31 16.97 3.91
CA SER A 82 -9.16 17.46 3.16
C SER A 82 -8.67 16.41 2.16
N GLU A 83 -8.36 16.86 0.95
CA GLU A 83 -7.74 16.02 -0.06
C GLU A 83 -6.23 16.23 -0.09
N THR A 84 -5.48 15.14 -0.24
CA THR A 84 -4.05 15.23 -0.53
C THR A 84 -3.82 15.41 -2.04
N PRO A 85 -2.70 16.01 -2.46
CA PRO A 85 -2.38 16.13 -3.88
C PRO A 85 -2.08 14.78 -4.55
N HIS A 86 -1.95 13.73 -3.76
CA HIS A 86 -1.57 12.40 -4.19
C HIS A 86 -2.71 11.41 -3.96
N ARG A 87 -3.13 10.73 -5.00
CA ARG A 87 -4.21 9.72 -4.92
C ARG A 87 -3.69 8.36 -4.47
N GLU A 88 -2.41 8.08 -4.70
CA GLU A 88 -1.80 6.79 -4.45
C GLU A 88 -0.36 6.98 -4.00
N ILE A 89 0.08 6.11 -3.10
CA ILE A 89 1.49 5.93 -2.74
C ILE A 89 1.90 4.50 -3.08
N GLY A 90 3.18 4.32 -3.44
CA GLY A 90 3.74 3.00 -3.72
C GLY A 90 3.95 2.18 -2.45
N TYR A 91 4.42 0.94 -2.64
CA TYR A 91 4.86 0.11 -1.53
C TYR A 91 6.09 0.69 -0.84
N ASP A 92 6.30 0.18 0.37
CA ASP A 92 7.23 0.71 1.37
C ASP A 92 6.84 2.14 1.76
N TYR A 93 5.56 2.30 2.09
CA TYR A 93 5.03 3.56 2.58
C TYR A 93 4.91 3.60 4.11
N LEU A 94 4.95 4.81 4.64
CA LEU A 94 4.55 5.15 6.00
C LEU A 94 3.66 6.39 5.93
N VAL A 95 2.46 6.28 6.50
CA VAL A 95 1.55 7.41 6.71
C VAL A 95 1.40 7.63 8.21
N THR A 96 1.59 8.85 8.68
CA THR A 96 1.47 9.18 10.10
C THR A 96 0.45 10.29 10.33
N PHE A 97 -0.26 10.21 11.46
CA PHE A 97 -1.23 11.19 11.93
C PHE A 97 -1.02 11.46 13.41
N ASP A 98 -0.85 12.73 13.77
CA ASP A 98 -0.97 13.15 15.17
C ASP A 98 -2.44 13.36 15.47
N ILE A 99 -2.94 12.67 16.47
CA ILE A 99 -4.34 12.67 16.86
C ILE A 99 -4.52 13.09 18.31
N ASP A 100 -5.65 13.72 18.59
CA ASP A 100 -6.19 13.93 19.94
C ASP A 100 -7.46 13.09 20.04
N GLY A 101 -7.38 11.99 20.78
CA GLY A 101 -8.42 10.97 20.82
C GLY A 101 -9.75 11.50 21.37
N ALA A 102 -10.82 11.14 20.72
CA ALA A 102 -12.19 11.38 21.15
C ALA A 102 -12.94 10.04 21.26
N ASP A 103 -14.17 10.08 21.75
CA ASP A 103 -15.08 8.93 21.70
C ASP A 103 -15.64 8.81 20.28
N GLU A 104 -14.91 8.14 19.43
CA GLU A 104 -15.26 8.01 18.03
C GLU A 104 -16.38 7.00 17.80
N ALA A 105 -17.36 7.39 17.00
CA ALA A 105 -18.40 6.48 16.56
C ALA A 105 -17.81 5.36 15.69
N LYS A 106 -18.40 4.19 15.71
CA LYS A 106 -18.03 3.10 14.81
C LYS A 106 -18.19 3.54 13.36
N GLY A 107 -17.21 3.23 12.54
CA GLY A 107 -17.15 3.64 11.15
C GLY A 107 -16.47 4.99 10.92
N THR A 108 -15.89 5.61 11.96
CA THR A 108 -15.13 6.86 11.79
C THR A 108 -13.86 6.59 11.00
N GLU A 109 -13.78 7.24 9.84
CA GLU A 109 -12.63 7.14 8.95
C GLU A 109 -11.52 8.09 9.39
N LEU A 110 -10.29 7.62 9.30
CA LEU A 110 -9.09 8.44 9.48
C LEU A 110 -8.58 8.95 8.13
N PHE A 111 -8.54 8.06 7.15
CA PHE A 111 -7.98 8.33 5.84
C PHE A 111 -8.61 7.39 4.80
N ARG A 112 -8.77 7.92 3.58
CA ARG A 112 -9.33 7.14 2.46
C ARG A 112 -8.47 7.33 1.21
N SER A 113 -8.22 6.24 0.52
CA SER A 113 -7.72 6.22 -0.86
C SER A 113 -8.76 5.57 -1.78
N PRO A 114 -8.55 5.57 -3.11
CA PRO A 114 -9.43 4.84 -4.02
C PRO A 114 -9.58 3.35 -3.70
N ASP A 115 -8.54 2.71 -3.15
CA ASP A 115 -8.48 1.27 -2.95
C ASP A 115 -8.62 0.84 -1.49
N ALA A 116 -8.53 1.77 -0.53
CA ALA A 116 -8.53 1.46 0.89
C ALA A 116 -9.16 2.55 1.75
N VAL A 117 -9.70 2.14 2.89
CA VAL A 117 -10.17 3.04 3.96
C VAL A 117 -9.47 2.65 5.24
N PHE A 118 -8.85 3.62 5.89
CA PHE A 118 -8.31 3.44 7.24
C PHE A 118 -9.27 4.07 8.24
N TYR A 119 -9.61 3.30 9.27
CA TYR A 119 -10.56 3.68 10.29
C TYR A 119 -9.84 4.06 11.59
N LEU A 120 -10.23 5.18 12.15
CA LEU A 120 -9.94 5.49 13.55
C LEU A 120 -10.77 4.60 14.48
N SER A 121 -11.99 4.27 14.05
CA SER A 121 -12.89 3.34 14.74
C SER A 121 -13.60 2.49 13.69
N ASP A 122 -13.20 1.24 13.52
CA ASP A 122 -13.78 0.36 12.51
C ASP A 122 -15.28 0.10 12.75
N PRO A 123 -16.05 -0.23 11.71
CA PRO A 123 -17.51 -0.34 11.81
C PRO A 123 -17.98 -1.54 12.63
N ILE A 124 -17.13 -2.54 12.88
CA ILE A 124 -17.52 -3.78 13.58
C ILE A 124 -17.08 -3.75 15.04
N ARG A 125 -15.80 -3.56 15.29
CA ARG A 125 -15.19 -3.65 16.63
C ARG A 125 -14.95 -2.31 17.29
N GLY A 126 -14.90 -1.22 16.51
CA GLY A 126 -14.58 0.11 17.01
C GLY A 126 -13.11 0.26 17.42
N MET A 127 -12.23 -0.39 16.70
CA MET A 127 -10.78 -0.35 16.87
C MET A 127 -10.13 0.27 15.63
N LEU A 128 -8.86 0.61 15.73
CA LEU A 128 -8.09 0.97 14.53
C LEU A 128 -8.14 -0.19 13.53
N GLY A 129 -8.28 0.12 12.27
CA GLY A 129 -8.36 -0.89 11.23
C GLY A 129 -8.31 -0.32 9.83
N PHE A 130 -8.35 -1.19 8.86
CA PHE A 130 -8.46 -0.78 7.46
C PHE A 130 -9.32 -1.77 6.67
N ALA A 131 -10.03 -1.26 5.69
CA ALA A 131 -10.72 -2.06 4.68
C ALA A 131 -10.04 -1.85 3.33
N ARG A 132 -9.85 -2.93 2.60
CA ARG A 132 -9.34 -2.93 1.24
C ARG A 132 -10.06 -4.01 0.45
N ASP A 133 -10.51 -3.67 -0.76
CA ASP A 133 -11.26 -4.57 -1.64
C ASP A 133 -12.45 -5.27 -0.95
N GLY A 134 -13.15 -4.55 -0.03
CA GLY A 134 -14.29 -5.06 0.71
C GLY A 134 -13.95 -5.92 1.93
N TYR A 135 -12.67 -6.11 2.25
CA TYR A 135 -12.24 -6.87 3.42
C TYR A 135 -11.76 -5.96 4.54
N LEU A 136 -12.32 -6.13 5.73
CA LEU A 136 -11.94 -5.40 6.93
C LEU A 136 -10.87 -6.17 7.71
N ASN A 137 -9.77 -5.48 7.98
CA ASN A 137 -8.72 -5.93 8.90
C ASN A 137 -8.72 -4.99 10.12
N THR A 138 -8.80 -5.56 11.30
CA THR A 138 -8.87 -4.81 12.55
C THR A 138 -7.61 -5.05 13.36
N PHE A 139 -6.95 -3.97 13.77
CA PHE A 139 -5.86 -4.04 14.73
C PHE A 139 -6.41 -4.22 16.16
N SER A 140 -5.60 -4.80 17.04
CA SER A 140 -5.96 -5.00 18.45
C SER A 140 -5.73 -3.73 19.29
N HIS A 141 -5.91 -2.56 18.71
CA HIS A 141 -5.66 -1.27 19.33
C HIS A 141 -6.83 -0.30 19.17
N ARG A 142 -7.14 0.43 20.23
CA ARG A 142 -8.14 1.49 20.23
C ARG A 142 -7.51 2.75 20.81
N ILE A 143 -7.84 3.89 20.22
CA ILE A 143 -7.52 5.21 20.78
C ILE A 143 -8.65 5.61 21.72
N HIS A 144 -8.27 6.04 22.91
CA HIS A 144 -9.23 6.47 23.94
C HIS A 144 -9.36 7.99 23.97
N LYS A 145 -10.48 8.45 24.52
CA LYS A 145 -10.74 9.87 24.71
C LYS A 145 -9.62 10.52 25.54
N GLY A 146 -9.09 11.63 25.02
CA GLY A 146 -8.02 12.39 25.65
C GLY A 146 -6.63 11.77 25.47
N GLU A 147 -6.52 10.65 24.78
CA GLU A 147 -5.24 10.07 24.43
C GLU A 147 -4.65 10.84 23.25
N LYS A 148 -3.42 11.32 23.42
CA LYS A 148 -2.65 11.95 22.35
C LYS A 148 -1.64 10.93 21.83
N ALA A 149 -1.70 10.63 20.55
CA ALA A 149 -0.82 9.66 19.94
C ALA A 149 -0.48 10.02 18.50
N THR A 150 0.69 9.64 18.08
CA THR A 150 1.03 9.55 16.65
C THR A 150 0.71 8.14 16.17
N ILE A 151 -0.32 8.02 15.34
CA ILE A 151 -0.64 6.76 14.65
C ILE A 151 0.19 6.70 13.38
N GLY A 152 0.88 5.59 13.16
CA GLY A 152 1.58 5.27 11.92
C GLY A 152 0.99 4.02 11.28
N ILE A 153 0.84 4.06 9.98
CA ILE A 153 0.45 2.91 9.18
C ILE A 153 1.53 2.71 8.12
N SER A 154 2.26 1.63 8.23
CA SER A 154 3.27 1.27 7.23
C SER A 154 2.84 0.03 6.46
N GLY A 155 3.12 0.02 5.18
CA GLY A 155 2.83 -1.11 4.33
C GLY A 155 3.95 -1.42 3.37
N ASP A 156 4.27 -2.69 3.29
CA ASP A 156 5.08 -3.27 2.24
C ASP A 156 4.19 -4.20 1.37
N ASN A 157 4.78 -4.83 0.38
CA ASN A 157 4.03 -5.77 -0.49
C ASN A 157 3.57 -7.06 0.22
N LYS A 158 3.80 -7.20 1.51
CA LYS A 158 3.50 -8.41 2.28
C LYS A 158 2.64 -8.16 3.51
N SER A 159 2.81 -7.02 4.15
CA SER A 159 2.19 -6.74 5.44
C SER A 159 1.81 -5.26 5.57
N THR A 160 0.80 -5.02 6.39
CA THR A 160 0.46 -3.69 6.89
C THR A 160 0.66 -3.71 8.39
N ARG A 161 1.39 -2.72 8.92
CA ARG A 161 1.75 -2.62 10.34
C ARG A 161 1.18 -1.36 10.94
N LEU A 162 0.75 -1.49 12.18
CA LEU A 162 0.35 -0.36 13.02
C LEU A 162 1.53 0.08 13.89
N LEU A 163 1.79 1.39 13.87
CA LEU A 163 2.75 2.03 14.76
C LEU A 163 2.00 2.99 15.69
N ILE A 164 2.36 3.00 16.95
CA ILE A 164 1.90 4.00 17.92
C ILE A 164 3.14 4.68 18.51
N ASN A 165 3.19 6.00 18.39
CA ASN A 165 4.32 6.81 18.81
C ASN A 165 5.67 6.30 18.26
N GLY A 166 5.66 5.88 17.00
CA GLY A 166 6.83 5.39 16.28
C GLY A 166 7.22 3.93 16.56
N GLN A 167 6.52 3.24 17.44
CA GLN A 167 6.77 1.84 17.74
C GLN A 167 5.76 0.93 17.06
N VAL A 168 6.25 -0.11 16.40
CA VAL A 168 5.38 -1.15 15.80
C VAL A 168 4.69 -1.92 16.93
N VAL A 169 3.36 -1.92 16.91
CA VAL A 169 2.53 -2.61 17.91
C VAL A 169 1.78 -3.81 17.34
N GLU A 170 1.57 -3.83 16.02
CA GLU A 170 0.95 -4.96 15.30
C GLU A 170 1.34 -4.97 13.81
#